data_6785fc97194dc8f12248a271a1f09b17
#
_entry.id   6785fc97194dc8f12248a271a1f09b17
#
_cell.length_a   1.000
_cell.length_b   1.000
_cell.length_c   1.000
_cell.angle_alpha   90.00
_cell.angle_beta   90.00
_cell.angle_gamma   90.00
#
_symmetry.space_group_name_H-M   'P 1'
#
loop_
_entity.id
_entity.type
_entity.pdbx_description
1 polymer ?
#
loop_
_entity_poly.entity_id
_entity_poly.type
_entity_poly.pdbx_seq_one_letter_code
_entity_poly.pdbx_strand_id
1 'polypeptide(L)'
;EIGEPVGVIAAQSIGEPGTQLTMRTFHIGGTASRVVEQTTLQTKKGGIVKYSGLRTLKNQRGENIVMNRNGAIVIQDESGREKEKYAVQYAAHLKVNDLQEVQSGQTLVEWDPYTNSMLTEVAGTVAFGDIVEGVTMKEDFDEITGLSTKVIISHRDEKKQPRISIKDEKGKTARRYLLPAGAHIVVSEGDMINAG
;
A
#
# COMPACT_ATOMS: atom_id res chain seq x y z
N GLU A 1 -30.64 7.18 55.34
CA GLU A 1 -30.75 8.11 56.49
C GLU A 1 -31.10 9.53 56.04
N ILE A 2 -31.75 10.33 56.87
CA ILE A 2 -32.10 11.71 56.52
C ILE A 2 -30.80 12.52 56.39
N GLY A 3 -30.53 13.04 55.16
CA GLY A 3 -29.29 13.80 54.84
C GLY A 3 -28.31 13.08 53.92
N GLU A 4 -28.62 11.84 53.51
CA GLU A 4 -27.78 11.08 52.58
C GLU A 4 -28.05 11.55 51.14
N PRO A 5 -27.02 11.88 50.33
CA PRO A 5 -27.17 12.45 48.97
C PRO A 5 -27.52 11.38 47.94
N VAL A 6 -28.59 10.67 48.12
CA VAL A 6 -29.02 9.53 47.27
C VAL A 6 -29.24 9.95 45.81
N GLY A 7 -29.75 11.18 45.60
CA GLY A 7 -29.96 11.68 44.24
C GLY A 7 -28.66 11.94 43.48
N VAL A 8 -27.61 12.37 44.17
CA VAL A 8 -26.28 12.57 43.57
C VAL A 8 -25.61 11.26 43.22
N ILE A 9 -25.70 10.26 44.12
CA ILE A 9 -25.15 8.93 43.90
C ILE A 9 -25.85 8.25 42.71
N ALA A 10 -27.17 8.37 42.62
CA ALA A 10 -27.93 7.84 41.49
C ALA A 10 -27.56 8.53 40.16
N ALA A 11 -27.41 9.85 40.18
CA ALA A 11 -26.99 10.61 38.99
C ALA A 11 -25.56 10.25 38.53
N GLN A 12 -24.64 10.08 39.47
CA GLN A 12 -23.26 9.64 39.13
C GLN A 12 -23.22 8.23 38.57
N SER A 13 -23.95 7.28 39.16
CA SER A 13 -23.97 5.91 38.68
C SER A 13 -24.63 5.74 37.31
N ILE A 14 -25.52 6.64 36.92
CA ILE A 14 -26.14 6.65 35.58
C ILE A 14 -25.29 7.45 34.58
N GLY A 15 -24.70 8.58 35.03
CA GLY A 15 -23.90 9.45 34.16
C GLY A 15 -22.57 8.88 33.75
N GLU A 16 -21.90 8.17 34.62
CA GLU A 16 -20.58 7.59 34.34
C GLU A 16 -20.62 6.53 33.22
N PRO A 17 -21.49 5.51 33.22
CA PRO A 17 -21.62 4.59 32.11
C PRO A 17 -22.09 5.24 30.81
N GLY A 18 -23.00 6.22 30.91
CA GLY A 18 -23.47 7.00 29.77
C GLY A 18 -22.37 7.80 29.10
N THR A 19 -21.53 8.45 29.89
CA THR A 19 -20.38 9.22 29.38
C THR A 19 -19.31 8.28 28.77
N GLN A 20 -19.02 7.15 29.41
CA GLN A 20 -18.12 6.14 28.87
C GLN A 20 -18.64 5.51 27.56
N LEU A 21 -19.93 5.22 27.49
CA LEU A 21 -20.58 4.73 26.28
C LEU A 21 -20.56 5.77 25.15
N THR A 22 -20.79 7.05 25.49
CA THR A 22 -20.73 8.15 24.53
C THR A 22 -19.30 8.38 24.05
N MET A 23 -18.30 8.33 24.92
CA MET A 23 -16.89 8.39 24.52
C MET A 23 -16.49 7.18 23.65
N ARG A 24 -16.92 5.97 23.99
CA ARG A 24 -16.69 4.79 23.14
C ARG A 24 -17.42 4.89 21.79
N THR A 25 -18.64 5.41 21.76
CA THR A 25 -19.37 5.66 20.50
C THR A 25 -18.76 6.83 19.72
N PHE A 26 -18.20 7.84 20.38
CA PHE A 26 -17.43 8.89 19.67
C PHE A 26 -16.13 8.33 19.07
N HIS A 27 -15.45 7.41 19.75
CA HIS A 27 -14.27 6.75 19.20
C HIS A 27 -14.59 5.65 18.18
N ILE A 28 -15.79 5.06 18.21
CA ILE A 28 -16.19 3.97 17.29
C ILE A 28 -17.23 4.44 16.27
N GLY A 29 -18.04 5.47 16.57
CA GLY A 29 -19.17 5.91 15.74
C GLY A 29 -19.22 7.41 15.45
N GLY A 30 -18.38 8.22 16.12
CA GLY A 30 -18.26 9.64 15.85
C GLY A 30 -17.55 9.86 14.54
N THR A 31 -18.35 10.03 13.47
CA THR A 31 -17.87 10.50 12.16
C THR A 31 -16.49 9.95 11.77
N ALA A 32 -16.26 8.65 11.96
CA ALA A 32 -15.57 7.96 10.94
C ALA A 32 -16.51 8.10 9.73
N SER A 33 -16.46 9.24 9.05
CA SER A 33 -16.39 9.19 7.62
C SER A 33 -15.33 8.12 7.42
N ARG A 34 -15.75 6.87 7.24
CA ARG A 34 -14.99 5.97 6.43
C ARG A 34 -14.85 6.76 5.15
N VAL A 35 -13.77 7.49 5.02
CA VAL A 35 -13.15 7.65 3.73
C VAL A 35 -12.99 6.19 3.35
N VAL A 36 -13.95 5.66 2.61
CA VAL A 36 -13.81 4.40 1.90
C VAL A 36 -12.67 4.73 1.00
N GLU A 37 -11.46 4.40 1.46
CA GLU A 37 -10.26 4.66 0.67
C GLU A 37 -10.52 3.92 -0.62
N GLN A 38 -10.63 4.70 -1.70
CA GLN A 38 -10.94 4.14 -3.00
C GLN A 38 -9.80 3.20 -3.33
N THR A 39 -10.07 1.93 -3.33
CA THR A 39 -9.14 0.87 -3.74
C THR A 39 -9.23 0.59 -5.24
N THR A 40 -10.22 1.17 -5.90
CA THR A 40 -10.49 0.99 -7.32
C THR A 40 -10.81 2.31 -8.00
N LEU A 41 -10.40 2.44 -9.24
CA LEU A 41 -10.73 3.55 -10.12
C LEU A 41 -11.61 3.04 -11.26
N GLN A 42 -12.80 3.63 -11.40
CA GLN A 42 -13.75 3.29 -12.44
C GLN A 42 -13.96 4.47 -13.39
N THR A 43 -14.13 4.18 -14.67
CA THR A 43 -14.49 5.23 -15.62
C THR A 43 -15.98 5.60 -15.50
N LYS A 44 -16.28 6.89 -15.60
CA LYS A 44 -17.67 7.38 -15.63
C LYS A 44 -18.27 7.34 -17.03
N LYS A 45 -17.43 7.39 -18.07
CA LYS A 45 -17.84 7.41 -19.48
C LYS A 45 -17.18 6.27 -20.24
N GLY A 46 -17.88 5.68 -21.17
CA GLY A 46 -17.31 4.73 -22.13
C GLY A 46 -16.39 5.42 -23.15
N GLY A 47 -15.43 4.67 -23.66
CA GLY A 47 -14.49 5.14 -24.67
C GLY A 47 -13.27 4.23 -24.81
N ILE A 48 -12.23 4.75 -25.45
CA ILE A 48 -10.97 4.04 -25.68
C ILE A 48 -9.96 4.49 -24.65
N VAL A 49 -9.36 3.52 -23.96
CA VAL A 49 -8.29 3.74 -22.99
C VAL A 49 -7.01 4.15 -23.71
N LYS A 50 -6.34 5.17 -23.23
CA LYS A 50 -4.99 5.53 -23.66
C LYS A 50 -4.08 5.77 -22.48
N TYR A 51 -2.93 5.13 -22.47
CA TYR A 51 -1.92 5.34 -21.45
C TYR A 51 -1.16 6.64 -21.73
N SER A 52 -1.09 7.51 -20.75
CA SER A 52 -0.36 8.78 -20.84
C SER A 52 0.78 8.77 -19.83
N GLY A 53 2.02 8.65 -20.32
CA GLY A 53 3.21 8.62 -19.46
C GLY A 53 3.27 7.45 -18.49
N LEU A 54 2.50 6.39 -18.69
CA LEU A 54 2.54 5.18 -17.86
C LEU A 54 3.70 4.29 -18.30
N ARG A 55 4.48 3.86 -17.31
CA ARG A 55 5.44 2.75 -17.44
C ARG A 55 4.85 1.56 -16.72
N THR A 56 4.59 0.51 -17.46
CA THR A 56 3.97 -0.71 -16.93
C THR A 56 4.91 -1.90 -17.06
N LEU A 57 4.76 -2.84 -16.17
CA LEU A 57 5.46 -4.10 -16.17
C LEU A 57 4.46 -5.22 -15.93
N LYS A 58 4.64 -6.36 -16.59
CA LYS A 58 3.79 -7.53 -16.35
C LYS A 58 4.37 -8.35 -15.20
N ASN A 59 3.53 -8.62 -14.20
CA ASN A 59 3.87 -9.54 -13.14
C ASN A 59 3.78 -11.00 -13.62
N GLN A 60 4.13 -11.94 -12.73
CA GLN A 60 4.04 -13.39 -13.01
C GLN A 60 2.61 -13.85 -13.36
N ARG A 61 1.58 -13.13 -12.90
CA ARG A 61 0.17 -13.42 -13.18
C ARG A 61 -0.31 -12.83 -14.51
N GLY A 62 0.57 -12.13 -15.25
CA GLY A 62 0.24 -11.48 -16.52
C GLY A 62 -0.49 -10.14 -16.37
N GLU A 63 -0.66 -9.62 -15.15
CA GLU A 63 -1.28 -8.32 -14.90
C GLU A 63 -0.28 -7.19 -15.12
N ASN A 64 -0.73 -6.07 -15.67
CA ASN A 64 0.09 -4.88 -15.81
C ASN A 64 0.15 -4.10 -14.49
N ILE A 65 1.34 -3.86 -13.97
CA ILE A 65 1.57 -3.04 -12.77
C ILE A 65 2.24 -1.73 -13.17
N VAL A 66 1.84 -0.65 -12.53
CA VAL A 66 2.38 0.69 -12.77
C VAL A 66 3.69 0.88 -12.00
N MET A 67 4.77 1.21 -12.73
CA MET A 67 6.12 1.34 -12.20
C MET A 67 6.59 2.80 -12.05
N ASN A 68 5.73 3.77 -12.32
CA ASN A 68 6.06 5.19 -12.16
C ASN A 68 4.95 5.95 -11.44
N ARG A 69 5.30 7.14 -10.90
CA ARG A 69 4.38 7.94 -10.08
C ARG A 69 3.59 8.99 -10.87
N ASN A 70 3.98 9.27 -12.11
CA ASN A 70 3.47 10.40 -12.90
C ASN A 70 2.71 9.92 -14.14
N GLY A 71 2.06 8.78 -14.07
CA GLY A 71 1.27 8.24 -15.16
C GLY A 71 -0.21 8.55 -15.02
N ALA A 72 -0.92 8.55 -16.15
CA ALA A 72 -2.36 8.71 -16.18
C ALA A 72 -3.00 7.79 -17.22
N ILE A 73 -4.26 7.41 -16.98
CA ILE A 73 -5.14 6.82 -17.98
C ILE A 73 -6.04 7.92 -18.52
N VAL A 74 -6.15 7.98 -19.82
CA VAL A 74 -7.03 8.91 -20.53
C VAL A 74 -8.10 8.08 -21.24
N ILE A 75 -9.36 8.46 -21.09
CA ILE A 75 -10.46 7.91 -21.86
C ILE A 75 -10.75 8.86 -23.02
N GLN A 76 -10.65 8.35 -24.23
CA GLN A 76 -10.86 9.10 -25.47
C GLN A 76 -12.14 8.63 -26.19
N ASP A 77 -12.72 9.49 -27.00
CA ASP A 77 -13.75 9.09 -27.95
C ASP A 77 -13.10 8.54 -29.25
N GLU A 78 -13.93 8.09 -30.18
CA GLU A 78 -13.50 7.60 -31.49
C GLU A 78 -12.75 8.66 -32.33
N SER A 79 -12.95 9.93 -32.01
CA SER A 79 -12.25 11.05 -32.67
C SER A 79 -10.90 11.40 -32.02
N GLY A 80 -10.51 10.68 -30.95
CA GLY A 80 -9.29 10.91 -30.19
C GLY A 80 -9.35 12.06 -29.18
N ARG A 81 -10.56 12.64 -28.97
CA ARG A 81 -10.75 13.70 -27.97
C ARG A 81 -10.81 13.13 -26.57
N GLU A 82 -10.08 13.73 -25.65
CA GLU A 82 -10.07 13.35 -24.23
C GLU A 82 -11.44 13.63 -23.59
N LYS A 83 -12.06 12.59 -23.03
CA LYS A 83 -13.31 12.68 -22.25
C LYS A 83 -13.02 12.73 -20.75
N GLU A 84 -12.06 11.95 -20.29
CA GLU A 84 -11.69 11.82 -18.88
C GLU A 84 -10.21 11.53 -18.76
N LYS A 85 -9.59 11.99 -17.66
CA LYS A 85 -8.20 11.74 -17.34
C LYS A 85 -8.07 11.36 -15.86
N TYR A 86 -7.40 10.26 -15.58
CA TYR A 86 -7.24 9.70 -14.27
C TYR A 86 -5.76 9.50 -13.95
N ALA A 87 -5.27 10.13 -12.89
CA ALA A 87 -3.93 9.86 -12.36
C ALA A 87 -3.88 8.45 -11.78
N VAL A 88 -2.82 7.73 -12.05
CA VAL A 88 -2.63 6.35 -11.57
C VAL A 88 -1.46 6.30 -10.61
N GLN A 89 -1.65 5.61 -9.49
CA GLN A 89 -0.63 5.49 -8.45
C GLN A 89 0.42 4.43 -8.83
N TYR A 90 1.60 4.58 -8.23
CA TYR A 90 2.66 3.58 -8.28
C TYR A 90 2.19 2.25 -7.64
N ALA A 91 2.64 1.14 -8.18
CA ALA A 91 2.26 -0.21 -7.77
C ALA A 91 0.77 -0.58 -7.99
N ALA A 92 -0.01 0.26 -8.67
CA ALA A 92 -1.39 -0.05 -9.00
C ALA A 92 -1.49 -1.10 -10.10
N HIS A 93 -2.48 -2.00 -9.98
CA HIS A 93 -2.79 -3.04 -10.95
C HIS A 93 -3.75 -2.51 -12.01
N LEU A 94 -3.35 -2.55 -13.26
CA LEU A 94 -4.20 -2.15 -14.38
C LEU A 94 -5.08 -3.34 -14.78
N LYS A 95 -6.39 -3.11 -14.82
CA LYS A 95 -7.41 -4.10 -15.24
C LYS A 95 -7.77 -3.94 -16.72
N VAL A 96 -7.20 -2.95 -17.39
CA VAL A 96 -7.43 -2.65 -18.79
C VAL A 96 -6.09 -2.48 -19.51
N ASN A 97 -6.08 -2.72 -20.82
CA ASN A 97 -4.90 -2.54 -21.65
C ASN A 97 -4.98 -1.19 -22.40
N ASP A 98 -3.82 -0.75 -22.90
CA ASP A 98 -3.76 0.39 -23.79
C ASP A 98 -4.56 0.14 -25.07
N LEU A 99 -5.29 1.16 -25.55
CA LEU A 99 -6.19 1.10 -26.68
C LEU A 99 -7.40 0.15 -26.54
N GLN A 100 -7.68 -0.32 -25.33
CA GLN A 100 -8.86 -1.12 -25.06
C GLN A 100 -10.12 -0.26 -24.97
N GLU A 101 -11.21 -0.72 -25.56
CA GLU A 101 -12.53 -0.11 -25.39
C GLU A 101 -13.12 -0.48 -24.03
N VAL A 102 -13.67 0.50 -23.32
CA VAL A 102 -14.26 0.34 -21.99
C VAL A 102 -15.64 0.97 -21.93
N GLN A 103 -16.49 0.38 -21.09
CA GLN A 103 -17.83 0.87 -20.82
C GLN A 103 -17.86 1.76 -19.58
N SER A 104 -18.89 2.58 -19.46
CA SER A 104 -19.15 3.35 -18.23
C SER A 104 -19.27 2.42 -17.00
N GLY A 105 -18.62 2.79 -15.89
CA GLY A 105 -18.58 1.99 -14.65
C GLY A 105 -17.55 0.87 -14.64
N GLN A 106 -16.80 0.66 -15.72
CA GLN A 106 -15.77 -0.38 -15.76
C GLN A 106 -14.56 0.01 -14.89
N THR A 107 -14.06 -0.95 -14.12
CA THR A 107 -12.84 -0.78 -13.31
C THR A 107 -11.62 -0.72 -14.21
N LEU A 108 -10.87 0.37 -14.09
CA LEU A 108 -9.62 0.61 -14.84
C LEU A 108 -8.39 0.18 -14.06
N VAL A 109 -8.39 0.49 -12.75
CA VAL A 109 -7.22 0.34 -11.87
C VAL A 109 -7.69 -0.13 -10.50
N GLU A 110 -6.86 -0.93 -9.87
CA GLU A 110 -7.01 -1.39 -8.48
C GLU A 110 -5.69 -1.20 -7.74
N TRP A 111 -5.73 -0.74 -6.49
CA TRP A 111 -4.55 -0.60 -5.65
C TRP A 111 -4.88 -0.84 -4.18
N ASP A 112 -3.85 -1.12 -3.39
CA ASP A 112 -3.96 -1.19 -1.94
C ASP A 112 -3.52 0.17 -1.34
N PRO A 113 -4.42 0.93 -0.70
CA PRO A 113 -4.09 2.22 -0.11
C PRO A 113 -3.24 2.11 1.16
N TYR A 114 -3.21 0.93 1.79
CA TYR A 114 -2.50 0.69 3.05
C TYR A 114 -1.06 0.23 2.85
N THR A 115 -0.72 -0.23 1.64
CA THR A 115 0.60 -0.77 1.35
C THR A 115 1.38 0.14 0.39
N ASN A 116 2.51 0.65 0.85
CA ASN A 116 3.46 1.36 -0.01
C ASN A 116 4.54 0.37 -0.49
N SER A 117 4.19 -0.44 -1.48
CA SER A 117 5.06 -1.50 -2.00
C SER A 117 6.29 -0.93 -2.71
N MET A 118 7.44 -1.57 -2.52
CA MET A 118 8.64 -1.36 -3.32
C MET A 118 8.79 -2.56 -4.28
N LEU A 119 8.55 -2.32 -5.56
CA LEU A 119 8.61 -3.35 -6.61
C LEU A 119 9.95 -3.30 -7.33
N THR A 120 10.45 -4.46 -7.75
CA THR A 120 11.66 -4.52 -8.58
C THR A 120 11.31 -4.33 -10.06
N GLU A 121 12.14 -3.57 -10.76
CA GLU A 121 12.05 -3.40 -12.22
C GLU A 121 12.80 -4.49 -13.00
N VAL A 122 13.61 -5.29 -12.30
CA VAL A 122 14.49 -6.28 -12.91
C VAL A 122 14.35 -7.63 -12.23
N ALA A 123 14.50 -8.69 -12.99
CA ALA A 123 14.61 -10.04 -12.45
C ALA A 123 16.04 -10.32 -11.98
N GLY A 124 16.20 -11.18 -10.98
CA GLY A 124 17.50 -11.58 -10.50
C GLY A 124 17.48 -12.17 -9.10
N THR A 125 18.66 -12.33 -8.53
CA THR A 125 18.83 -12.88 -7.18
C THR A 125 18.94 -11.76 -6.14
N VAL A 126 18.20 -11.88 -5.06
CA VAL A 126 18.20 -10.95 -3.93
C VAL A 126 19.51 -11.08 -3.15
N ALA A 127 20.15 -9.95 -2.87
CA ALA A 127 21.27 -9.87 -1.95
C ALA A 127 21.04 -8.74 -0.96
N PHE A 128 21.19 -9.03 0.33
CA PHE A 128 21.05 -8.06 1.39
C PHE A 128 22.35 -7.25 1.57
N GLY A 129 22.22 -6.00 1.94
CA GLY A 129 23.34 -5.13 2.31
C GLY A 129 22.99 -4.34 3.55
N ASP A 130 23.86 -4.39 4.56
CA ASP A 130 23.70 -3.72 5.85
C ASP A 130 22.38 -4.07 6.60
N ILE A 131 21.78 -5.22 6.28
CA ILE A 131 20.63 -5.78 6.98
C ILE A 131 21.18 -6.78 8.00
N VAL A 132 21.23 -6.35 9.26
CA VAL A 132 21.79 -7.12 10.38
C VAL A 132 20.73 -7.25 11.46
N GLU A 133 20.41 -8.48 11.83
CA GLU A 133 19.46 -8.78 12.89
C GLU A 133 19.89 -8.18 14.22
N GLY A 134 18.95 -7.58 14.95
CA GLY A 134 19.20 -6.88 16.21
C GLY A 134 19.86 -5.50 16.08
N VAL A 135 20.31 -5.08 14.88
CA VAL A 135 20.98 -3.80 14.66
C VAL A 135 20.19 -2.92 13.69
N THR A 136 19.93 -3.38 12.48
CA THR A 136 19.20 -2.65 11.44
C THR A 136 17.88 -3.31 11.07
N MET A 137 17.67 -4.54 11.49
CA MET A 137 16.46 -5.34 11.26
C MET A 137 16.09 -6.05 12.55
N LYS A 138 14.80 -6.15 12.81
CA LYS A 138 14.25 -7.08 13.83
C LYS A 138 13.25 -8.02 13.15
N GLU A 139 13.17 -9.22 13.65
CA GLU A 139 12.11 -10.14 13.34
C GLU A 139 10.97 -9.93 14.34
N ASP A 140 9.79 -9.63 13.82
CA ASP A 140 8.57 -9.42 14.60
C ASP A 140 7.66 -10.62 14.35
N PHE A 141 7.37 -11.34 15.42
CA PHE A 141 6.51 -12.52 15.34
C PHE A 141 5.09 -12.15 15.74
N ASP A 142 4.16 -12.33 14.82
CA ASP A 142 2.74 -12.14 15.08
C ASP A 142 2.15 -13.44 15.66
N GLU A 143 1.85 -13.42 16.95
CA GLU A 143 1.28 -14.57 17.68
C GLU A 143 -0.13 -14.96 17.16
N ILE A 144 -0.84 -14.05 16.52
CA ILE A 144 -2.20 -14.29 16.03
C ILE A 144 -2.16 -15.00 14.68
N THR A 145 -1.29 -14.55 13.77
CA THR A 145 -1.17 -15.14 12.43
C THR A 145 -0.12 -16.24 12.35
N GLY A 146 0.76 -16.35 13.35
CA GLY A 146 1.89 -17.28 13.37
C GLY A 146 2.96 -16.95 12.32
N LEU A 147 2.91 -15.76 11.73
CA LEU A 147 3.86 -15.32 10.71
C LEU A 147 4.97 -14.47 11.34
N SER A 148 6.18 -14.69 10.89
CA SER A 148 7.34 -13.89 11.23
C SER A 148 7.55 -12.85 10.11
N THR A 149 7.66 -11.59 10.50
CA THR A 149 7.88 -10.48 9.58
C THR A 149 9.18 -9.77 9.93
N LYS A 150 10.04 -9.59 8.94
CA LYS A 150 11.31 -8.85 9.08
C LYS A 150 11.06 -7.37 8.85
N VAL A 151 11.39 -6.53 9.84
CA VAL A 151 11.16 -5.09 9.80
C VAL A 151 12.48 -4.34 9.97
N ILE A 152 12.73 -3.37 9.10
CA ILE A 152 13.88 -2.48 9.22
C ILE A 152 13.65 -1.51 10.38
N ILE A 153 14.57 -1.49 11.33
CA ILE A 153 14.52 -0.60 12.49
C ILE A 153 15.42 0.61 12.32
N SER A 154 15.07 1.69 12.99
CA SER A 154 15.94 2.86 13.08
C SER A 154 17.19 2.50 13.89
N HIS A 155 18.36 2.83 13.38
CA HIS A 155 19.65 2.56 14.02
C HIS A 155 20.48 3.84 14.11
N ARG A 156 21.43 3.88 15.05
CA ARG A 156 22.27 5.06 15.31
C ARG A 156 23.53 5.12 14.45
N ASP A 157 23.87 4.03 13.77
CA ASP A 157 25.08 3.96 12.95
C ASP A 157 24.81 4.50 11.55
N GLU A 158 25.18 5.75 11.31
CA GLU A 158 25.01 6.43 10.01
C GLU A 158 25.76 5.77 8.85
N LYS A 159 26.73 4.90 9.16
CA LYS A 159 27.49 4.17 8.12
C LYS A 159 26.74 2.99 7.54
N LYS A 160 25.72 2.49 8.24
CA LYS A 160 24.90 1.38 7.78
C LYS A 160 23.70 1.90 7.00
N GLN A 161 23.53 1.39 5.79
CA GLN A 161 22.42 1.73 4.92
C GLN A 161 21.72 0.44 4.47
N PRO A 162 20.67 0.00 5.21
CA PRO A 162 19.92 -1.18 4.85
C PRO A 162 19.44 -1.11 3.40
N ARG A 163 19.77 -2.12 2.61
CA ARG A 163 19.45 -2.14 1.18
C ARG A 163 19.26 -3.56 0.67
N ILE A 164 18.42 -3.69 -0.33
CA ILE A 164 18.29 -4.89 -1.15
C ILE A 164 18.93 -4.59 -2.50
N SER A 165 19.81 -5.47 -2.95
CA SER A 165 20.43 -5.44 -4.27
C SER A 165 19.94 -6.62 -5.08
N ILE A 166 19.54 -6.40 -6.31
CA ILE A 166 19.18 -7.46 -7.25
C ILE A 166 20.40 -7.72 -8.13
N LYS A 167 20.88 -8.97 -8.09
CA LYS A 167 22.04 -9.41 -8.87
C LYS A 167 21.57 -10.17 -10.11
N ASP A 168 22.23 -9.91 -11.22
CA ASP A 168 22.04 -10.67 -12.45
C ASP A 168 22.69 -12.06 -12.37
N GLU A 169 22.52 -12.88 -13.41
CA GLU A 169 23.12 -14.22 -13.52
C GLU A 169 24.66 -14.22 -13.42
N LYS A 170 25.29 -13.07 -13.67
CA LYS A 170 26.75 -12.89 -13.59
C LYS A 170 27.21 -12.40 -12.20
N GLY A 171 26.28 -12.30 -11.24
CA GLY A 171 26.55 -11.81 -9.88
C GLY A 171 26.76 -10.29 -9.78
N LYS A 172 26.55 -9.54 -10.87
CA LYS A 172 26.65 -8.08 -10.89
C LYS A 172 25.36 -7.45 -10.40
N THR A 173 25.46 -6.38 -9.61
CA THR A 173 24.27 -5.64 -9.14
C THR A 173 23.59 -4.93 -10.30
N ALA A 174 22.38 -5.36 -10.65
CA ALA A 174 21.54 -4.75 -11.66
C ALA A 174 20.77 -3.54 -11.10
N ARG A 175 20.23 -3.67 -9.89
CA ARG A 175 19.50 -2.61 -9.18
C ARG A 175 19.77 -2.68 -7.68
N ARG A 176 19.62 -1.54 -7.01
CA ARG A 176 19.76 -1.39 -5.56
C ARG A 176 18.61 -0.55 -5.02
N TYR A 177 17.99 -1.02 -3.95
CA TYR A 177 16.88 -0.38 -3.28
C TYR A 177 17.26 -0.14 -1.82
N LEU A 178 17.26 1.13 -1.40
CA LEU A 178 17.47 1.50 -0.01
C LEU A 178 16.16 1.32 0.75
N LEU A 179 16.24 0.73 1.93
CA LEU A 179 15.09 0.44 2.78
C LEU A 179 14.98 1.51 3.87
N PRO A 180 13.86 2.23 3.96
CA PRO A 180 13.61 3.13 5.07
C PRO A 180 13.32 2.35 6.36
N ALA A 181 13.49 3.00 7.51
CA ALA A 181 13.04 2.45 8.78
C ALA A 181 11.52 2.21 8.74
N GLY A 182 11.08 1.09 9.30
CA GLY A 182 9.69 0.63 9.24
C GLY A 182 9.35 -0.17 7.98
N ALA A 183 10.29 -0.37 7.03
CA ALA A 183 10.05 -1.21 5.88
C ALA A 183 9.94 -2.69 6.27
N HIS A 184 8.91 -3.36 5.79
CA HIS A 184 8.71 -4.80 5.93
C HIS A 184 9.38 -5.52 4.77
N ILE A 185 10.20 -6.51 5.07
CA ILE A 185 10.90 -7.32 4.07
C ILE A 185 10.11 -8.59 3.83
N VAL A 186 9.67 -8.80 2.60
CA VAL A 186 8.88 -9.98 2.17
C VAL A 186 9.71 -11.00 1.38
N VAL A 187 10.98 -10.71 1.14
CA VAL A 187 11.91 -11.58 0.39
C VAL A 187 13.06 -12.03 1.29
N SER A 188 13.68 -13.15 0.96
CA SER A 188 14.85 -13.67 1.66
C SER A 188 16.11 -13.47 0.84
N GLU A 189 17.26 -13.49 1.51
CA GLU A 189 18.54 -13.45 0.82
C GLU A 189 18.73 -14.70 -0.05
N GLY A 190 19.10 -14.52 -1.30
CA GLY A 190 19.24 -15.59 -2.26
C GLY A 190 17.99 -15.94 -3.06
N ASP A 191 16.83 -15.34 -2.76
CA ASP A 191 15.62 -15.58 -3.53
C ASP A 191 15.78 -15.13 -4.98
N MET A 192 15.27 -15.93 -5.90
CA MET A 192 15.11 -15.51 -7.30
C MET A 192 13.76 -14.79 -7.46
N ILE A 193 13.81 -13.54 -7.85
CA ILE A 193 12.62 -12.71 -8.05
C ILE A 193 12.50 -12.27 -9.51
N ASN A 194 11.27 -12.07 -9.94
CA ASN A 194 10.94 -11.49 -11.23
C ASN A 194 10.60 -10.01 -11.08
N ALA A 195 10.58 -9.32 -12.19
CA ALA A 195 10.17 -7.92 -12.24
C ALA A 195 8.64 -7.79 -11.98
N GLY A 196 8.20 -6.84 -11.14
CA GLY A 196 6.79 -6.55 -10.80
C GLY A 196 6.28 -7.18 -9.54
#